data_c34c14155e30c0b3f59af522039668b1
#
_entry.id   c34c14155e30c0b3f59af522039668b1
#
_cell.length_a   1.000
_cell.length_b   1.000
_cell.length_c   1.000
_cell.angle_alpha   90.00
_cell.angle_beta   90.00
_cell.angle_gamma   90.00
#
_symmetry.space_group_name_H-M   'P 1'
#
loop_
_entity.id
_entity.type
_entity.pdbx_description
1 polymer ?
#
loop_
_entity_poly.entity_id
_entity_poly.type
_entity_poly.pdbx_seq_one_letter_code
_entity_poly.pdbx_strand_id
1 'polypeptide(L)'
;TSESIQLSFNKTEIIDVQQRDIDVDINIDGKIDESTWQEITPFERMKVTKPDTLKEPIYRSVARFFYTADGLYFSIDMEQPKNTLVKRFTNRDDWRSSSDKVSISLDTSGEAKYAYWMALSLGDSEGDGTLLPERRYSMDWDGAWYGATTETNNGWSAEFYIPWSQMAMPKKTGDRIINIYTTRRVAHLEEDWSWPALPDSIPQFLSLFQPTKMNDVNLKQQWSIFPYMSVTRDRIDDETDLQAGADFFWRPSTNAQIT
;
A
#
# COMPACT_ATOMS: atom_id res chain seq x y z
N THR A 1 3.21 1.23 -42.38
CA THR A 1 3.83 2.32 -41.63
C THR A 1 3.38 2.17 -40.19
N SER A 2 4.22 1.57 -39.35
CA SER A 2 4.02 1.49 -37.91
C SER A 2 4.28 2.88 -37.33
N GLU A 3 3.24 3.59 -36.90
CA GLU A 3 3.39 4.73 -36.02
C GLU A 3 3.87 4.18 -34.67
N SER A 4 5.14 4.35 -34.39
CA SER A 4 5.68 4.21 -33.05
C SER A 4 5.05 5.31 -32.18
N ILE A 5 4.14 4.92 -31.29
CA ILE A 5 3.66 5.80 -30.23
C ILE A 5 4.86 6.08 -29.32
N GLN A 6 5.54 7.18 -29.59
CA GLN A 6 6.54 7.71 -28.69
C GLN A 6 5.78 8.34 -27.52
N LEU A 7 5.55 7.54 -26.47
CA LEU A 7 5.10 8.06 -25.18
C LEU A 7 6.19 9.03 -24.69
N SER A 8 5.99 10.32 -24.93
CA SER A 8 6.79 11.35 -24.28
C SER A 8 6.41 11.32 -22.81
N PHE A 9 7.18 10.60 -22.01
CA PHE A 9 7.14 10.75 -20.56
C PHE A 9 7.64 12.17 -20.26
N ASN A 10 6.72 13.13 -20.26
CA ASN A 10 6.99 14.45 -19.72
C ASN A 10 7.53 14.24 -18.31
N LYS A 11 8.60 14.99 -17.96
CA LYS A 11 9.17 15.00 -16.61
C LYS A 11 8.02 15.02 -15.62
N THR A 12 7.82 13.93 -14.90
CA THR A 12 6.67 13.72 -14.01
C THR A 12 6.68 14.83 -12.97
N GLU A 13 5.59 15.59 -12.93
CA GLU A 13 5.40 16.67 -11.96
C GLU A 13 5.52 16.09 -10.55
N ILE A 14 6.32 16.72 -9.68
CA ILE A 14 6.42 16.33 -8.28
C ILE A 14 5.17 16.82 -7.56
N ILE A 15 4.45 15.92 -6.92
CA ILE A 15 3.23 16.25 -6.19
C ILE A 15 3.58 16.47 -4.72
N ASP A 16 3.19 17.62 -4.17
CA ASP A 16 3.27 17.89 -2.74
C ASP A 16 2.16 17.13 -2.01
N VAL A 17 2.53 16.25 -1.09
CA VAL A 17 1.58 15.57 -0.21
C VAL A 17 1.34 16.41 1.02
N GLN A 18 0.08 16.57 1.43
CA GLN A 18 -0.27 17.37 2.58
C GLN A 18 0.25 16.73 3.88
N GLN A 19 0.88 17.53 4.72
CA GLN A 19 1.25 17.14 6.09
C GLN A 19 0.11 17.47 7.05
N ARG A 20 -0.12 16.58 8.01
CA ARG A 20 -1.04 16.78 9.15
C ARG A 20 -0.29 16.58 10.46
N ASP A 21 -0.86 17.09 11.53
CA ASP A 21 -0.35 16.84 12.87
C ASP A 21 -0.46 15.35 13.23
N ILE A 22 0.29 14.93 14.25
CA ILE A 22 0.34 13.53 14.65
C ILE A 22 -0.98 13.05 15.26
N ASP A 23 -1.75 13.96 15.85
CA ASP A 23 -3.02 13.67 16.53
C ASP A 23 -4.21 13.72 15.57
N VAL A 24 -4.07 13.16 14.35
CA VAL A 24 -5.19 13.06 13.43
C VAL A 24 -6.24 12.07 13.95
N ASP A 25 -7.49 12.51 13.93
CA ASP A 25 -8.64 11.65 14.26
C ASP A 25 -9.00 10.82 13.02
N ILE A 26 -8.31 9.69 12.86
CA ILE A 26 -8.58 8.69 11.82
C ILE A 26 -8.64 7.32 12.50
N ASN A 27 -9.75 6.64 12.29
CA ASN A 27 -9.94 5.26 12.67
C ASN A 27 -9.84 4.39 11.42
N ILE A 28 -8.84 3.53 11.32
CA ILE A 28 -8.67 2.64 10.16
C ILE A 28 -9.73 1.55 10.22
N ASP A 29 -10.93 1.83 9.72
CA ASP A 29 -12.06 0.88 9.66
C ASP A 29 -12.62 0.68 8.24
N GLY A 30 -11.95 1.29 7.26
CA GLY A 30 -12.31 1.22 5.84
C GLY A 30 -13.39 2.22 5.43
N LYS A 31 -13.89 3.08 6.33
CA LYS A 31 -14.85 4.14 6.00
C LYS A 31 -14.11 5.48 5.92
N ILE A 32 -14.35 6.19 4.85
CA ILE A 32 -13.73 7.49 4.57
C ILE A 32 -14.71 8.60 5.01
N ASP A 33 -15.11 8.56 6.29
CA ASP A 33 -16.13 9.49 6.80
C ASP A 33 -15.58 10.55 7.77
N GLU A 34 -14.33 10.43 8.22
CA GLU A 34 -13.71 11.44 9.07
C GLU A 34 -13.48 12.76 8.34
N SER A 35 -13.60 13.84 9.09
CA SER A 35 -13.44 15.20 8.56
C SER A 35 -12.06 15.44 7.94
N THR A 36 -11.03 14.80 8.45
CA THR A 36 -9.67 14.89 7.91
C THR A 36 -9.61 14.50 6.43
N TRP A 37 -10.28 13.40 6.04
CA TRP A 37 -10.30 12.98 4.63
C TRP A 37 -10.99 13.98 3.70
N GLN A 38 -11.98 14.72 4.20
CA GLN A 38 -12.71 15.70 3.40
C GLN A 38 -11.84 16.92 3.04
N GLU A 39 -10.81 17.19 3.83
CA GLU A 39 -9.87 18.30 3.61
C GLU A 39 -8.71 17.93 2.69
N ILE A 40 -8.54 16.64 2.34
CA ILE A 40 -7.45 16.17 1.49
C ILE A 40 -7.85 16.22 0.03
N THR A 41 -6.97 16.79 -0.79
CA THR A 41 -7.18 16.86 -2.26
C THR A 41 -7.25 15.45 -2.87
N PRO A 42 -8.35 15.12 -3.55
CA PRO A 42 -8.53 13.81 -4.15
C PRO A 42 -7.73 13.62 -5.44
N PHE A 43 -7.36 12.38 -5.75
CA PHE A 43 -6.77 11.94 -6.99
C PHE A 43 -7.69 10.98 -7.72
N GLU A 44 -7.94 11.24 -9.00
CA GLU A 44 -8.84 10.44 -9.84
C GLU A 44 -8.18 10.19 -11.22
N ARG A 45 -6.96 9.63 -11.23
CA ARG A 45 -6.13 9.54 -12.43
C ARG A 45 -5.77 8.12 -12.84
N MET A 46 -6.46 7.11 -12.31
CA MET A 46 -6.20 5.72 -12.71
C MET A 46 -6.55 5.49 -14.19
N LYS A 47 -5.82 4.58 -14.82
CA LYS A 47 -6.09 4.06 -16.17
C LYS A 47 -6.12 2.55 -16.14
N VAL A 48 -6.80 1.94 -17.11
CA VAL A 48 -6.78 0.50 -17.32
C VAL A 48 -5.39 0.11 -17.84
N THR A 49 -4.65 -0.65 -17.03
CA THR A 49 -3.28 -1.07 -17.36
C THR A 49 -3.18 -2.56 -17.66
N LYS A 50 -4.20 -3.33 -17.29
CA LYS A 50 -4.37 -4.71 -17.72
C LYS A 50 -5.86 -4.94 -18.01
N PRO A 51 -6.22 -5.32 -19.25
CA PRO A 51 -5.37 -5.35 -20.44
C PRO A 51 -4.74 -3.98 -20.75
N ASP A 52 -3.62 -3.99 -21.46
CA ASP A 52 -2.84 -2.79 -21.80
C ASP A 52 -3.58 -1.90 -22.81
N THR A 53 -4.57 -1.17 -22.31
CA THR A 53 -5.42 -0.30 -23.15
C THR A 53 -5.27 1.18 -22.86
N LEU A 54 -4.83 1.52 -21.65
CA LEU A 54 -4.74 2.88 -21.11
C LEU A 54 -6.04 3.70 -21.20
N LYS A 55 -7.17 3.00 -21.33
CA LYS A 55 -8.51 3.60 -21.35
C LYS A 55 -8.89 4.16 -19.99
N GLU A 56 -9.86 5.04 -19.99
CA GLU A 56 -10.53 5.48 -18.77
C GLU A 56 -11.24 4.28 -18.13
N PRO A 57 -11.09 4.09 -16.81
CA PRO A 57 -11.86 3.12 -16.06
C PRO A 57 -13.36 3.36 -16.16
N ILE A 58 -14.15 2.28 -16.23
CA ILE A 58 -15.62 2.42 -16.27
C ILE A 58 -16.22 2.77 -14.90
N TYR A 59 -15.50 2.55 -13.82
CA TYR A 59 -15.90 2.94 -12.47
C TYR A 59 -14.94 3.95 -11.90
N ARG A 60 -15.46 4.90 -11.15
CA ARG A 60 -14.66 5.94 -10.51
C ARG A 60 -13.83 5.37 -9.36
N SER A 61 -12.63 5.90 -9.17
CA SER A 61 -11.75 5.64 -8.02
C SER A 61 -11.20 6.96 -7.52
N VAL A 62 -11.45 7.27 -6.26
CA VAL A 62 -11.04 8.53 -5.63
C VAL A 62 -10.05 8.22 -4.52
N ALA A 63 -8.78 8.46 -4.78
CA ALA A 63 -7.71 8.24 -3.81
C ALA A 63 -7.35 9.54 -3.08
N ARG A 64 -6.90 9.43 -1.83
CA ARG A 64 -6.39 10.54 -1.02
C ARG A 64 -5.16 10.10 -0.26
N PHE A 65 -4.22 11.03 -0.11
CA PHE A 65 -2.97 10.82 0.60
C PHE A 65 -2.67 12.00 1.50
N PHE A 66 -2.32 11.74 2.70
CA PHE A 66 -1.64 12.69 3.57
C PHE A 66 -0.63 11.95 4.46
N TYR A 67 0.25 12.67 5.12
CA TYR A 67 1.22 12.07 6.02
C TYR A 67 1.32 12.86 7.32
N THR A 68 1.79 12.17 8.34
CA THR A 68 2.19 12.73 9.62
C THR A 68 3.68 12.48 9.85
N ALA A 69 4.22 12.96 10.95
CA ALA A 69 5.59 12.64 11.35
C ALA A 69 5.84 11.13 11.47
N ASP A 70 4.82 10.33 11.78
CA ASP A 70 4.94 8.91 12.10
C ASP A 70 4.54 7.95 10.95
N GLY A 71 3.77 8.39 9.95
CA GLY A 71 3.32 7.50 8.87
C GLY A 71 2.59 8.18 7.72
N LEU A 72 2.34 7.39 6.69
CA LEU A 72 1.50 7.74 5.54
C LEU A 72 0.10 7.20 5.76
N TYR A 73 -0.89 8.04 5.49
CA TYR A 73 -2.30 7.66 5.40
C TYR A 73 -2.73 7.67 3.93
N PHE A 74 -3.37 6.60 3.52
CA PHE A 74 -3.91 6.44 2.18
C PHE A 74 -5.34 5.94 2.28
N SER A 75 -6.26 6.58 1.58
CA SER A 75 -7.62 6.10 1.41
C SER A 75 -8.03 6.08 -0.05
N ILE A 76 -8.95 5.19 -0.37
CA ILE A 76 -9.51 5.10 -1.71
C ILE A 76 -10.97 4.68 -1.66
N ASP A 77 -11.84 5.50 -2.28
CA ASP A 77 -13.24 5.18 -2.51
C ASP A 77 -13.41 4.69 -3.94
N MET A 78 -14.04 3.54 -4.11
CA MET A 78 -14.08 2.78 -5.36
C MET A 78 -15.52 2.45 -5.74
N GLU A 79 -16.07 3.20 -6.70
CA GLU A 79 -17.38 2.87 -7.24
C GLU A 79 -17.37 1.52 -7.95
N GLN A 80 -18.39 0.70 -7.69
CA GLN A 80 -18.63 -0.59 -8.34
C GLN A 80 -20.01 -1.10 -8.00
N PRO A 81 -20.82 -1.58 -8.97
CA PRO A 81 -22.14 -2.13 -8.67
C PRO A 81 -22.05 -3.32 -7.70
N LYS A 82 -22.89 -3.34 -6.66
CA LYS A 82 -22.83 -4.35 -5.58
C LYS A 82 -22.88 -5.80 -6.08
N ASN A 83 -23.63 -6.05 -7.13
CA ASN A 83 -23.75 -7.38 -7.72
C ASN A 83 -22.52 -7.83 -8.53
N THR A 84 -21.53 -6.96 -8.68
CA THR A 84 -20.27 -7.25 -9.37
C THR A 84 -19.08 -7.33 -8.40
N LEU A 85 -19.29 -7.04 -7.12
CA LEU A 85 -18.28 -7.16 -6.09
C LEU A 85 -17.84 -8.61 -5.93
N VAL A 86 -16.55 -8.83 -5.96
CA VAL A 86 -15.95 -10.16 -5.73
C VAL A 86 -15.19 -10.12 -4.43
N LYS A 87 -15.80 -10.67 -3.39
CA LYS A 87 -15.29 -10.74 -2.02
C LYS A 87 -14.89 -12.17 -1.69
N ARG A 88 -13.62 -12.39 -1.41
CA ARG A 88 -13.11 -13.69 -0.98
C ARG A 88 -12.22 -13.50 0.25
N PHE A 89 -12.51 -14.26 1.28
CA PHE A 89 -11.65 -14.34 2.46
C PHE A 89 -10.52 -15.30 2.18
N THR A 90 -9.31 -14.84 2.35
CA THR A 90 -8.09 -15.62 2.18
C THR A 90 -7.16 -15.41 3.37
N ASN A 91 -6.20 -16.29 3.54
CA ASN A 91 -5.12 -16.03 4.48
C ASN A 91 -4.31 -14.81 4.03
N ARG A 92 -3.57 -14.19 4.95
CA ARG A 92 -2.55 -13.18 4.62
C ARG A 92 -1.64 -13.73 3.53
N ASP A 93 -1.24 -12.89 2.61
CA ASP A 93 -0.34 -13.19 1.48
C ASP A 93 -0.86 -14.19 0.43
N ASP A 94 -2.11 -14.67 0.56
CA ASP A 94 -2.73 -15.43 -0.54
C ASP A 94 -3.20 -14.49 -1.65
N TRP A 95 -2.22 -14.03 -2.42
CA TRP A 95 -2.42 -13.06 -3.49
C TRP A 95 -3.06 -13.64 -4.76
N ARG A 96 -3.16 -14.96 -4.86
CA ARG A 96 -3.68 -15.65 -6.06
C ARG A 96 -5.19 -15.65 -6.15
N SER A 97 -5.87 -15.36 -5.05
CA SER A 97 -7.35 -15.34 -5.06
C SER A 97 -7.88 -14.28 -6.01
N SER A 98 -8.92 -14.63 -6.78
CA SER A 98 -9.66 -13.68 -7.59
C SER A 98 -10.63 -12.91 -6.69
N SER A 99 -10.20 -11.77 -6.16
CA SER A 99 -11.02 -10.84 -5.35
C SER A 99 -10.79 -9.42 -5.86
N ASP A 100 -11.71 -8.51 -5.58
CA ASP A 100 -11.45 -7.08 -5.73
C ASP A 100 -10.35 -6.68 -4.75
N LYS A 101 -9.37 -5.89 -5.22
CA LYS A 101 -8.17 -5.56 -4.45
C LYS A 101 -7.72 -4.14 -4.72
N VAL A 102 -7.03 -3.58 -3.76
CA VAL A 102 -6.31 -2.32 -3.89
C VAL A 102 -4.91 -2.47 -3.32
N SER A 103 -3.94 -1.81 -3.90
CA SER A 103 -2.58 -1.77 -3.36
C SER A 103 -1.94 -0.40 -3.48
N ILE A 104 -0.98 -0.16 -2.60
CA ILE A 104 -0.06 0.95 -2.67
C ILE A 104 1.37 0.43 -2.61
N SER A 105 2.25 1.00 -3.42
CA SER A 105 3.68 0.71 -3.39
C SER A 105 4.46 2.00 -3.18
N LEU A 106 5.48 1.95 -2.33
CA LEU A 106 6.28 3.09 -1.89
C LEU A 106 7.77 2.84 -2.13
N ASP A 107 8.38 3.57 -3.06
CA ASP A 107 9.83 3.69 -3.13
C ASP A 107 10.26 4.80 -2.18
N THR A 108 10.63 4.42 -0.98
CA THR A 108 11.00 5.31 0.13
C THR A 108 12.37 5.96 -0.05
N SER A 109 13.18 5.44 -0.97
CA SER A 109 14.50 6.01 -1.30
C SER A 109 14.41 7.10 -2.36
N GLY A 110 13.42 7.05 -3.24
CA GLY A 110 13.32 7.88 -4.43
C GLY A 110 14.34 7.51 -5.53
N GLU A 111 15.04 6.38 -5.39
CA GLU A 111 16.15 5.96 -6.27
C GLU A 111 15.77 4.80 -7.20
N ALA A 112 14.52 4.34 -7.15
CA ALA A 112 13.98 3.23 -7.94
C ALA A 112 14.76 1.90 -7.81
N LYS A 113 15.37 1.66 -6.65
CA LYS A 113 16.13 0.44 -6.37
C LYS A 113 15.25 -0.67 -5.81
N TYR A 114 14.30 -0.31 -4.97
CA TYR A 114 13.28 -1.19 -4.38
C TYR A 114 12.09 -0.37 -3.89
N ALA A 115 10.97 -1.01 -3.73
CA ALA A 115 9.80 -0.43 -3.09
C ALA A 115 9.19 -1.45 -2.11
N TYR A 116 8.38 -0.96 -1.19
CA TYR A 116 7.48 -1.77 -0.36
C TYR A 116 6.09 -1.72 -0.98
N TRP A 117 5.38 -2.83 -0.96
CA TRP A 117 3.98 -2.86 -1.39
C TRP A 117 3.10 -3.41 -0.28
N MET A 118 1.94 -2.83 -0.12
CA MET A 118 0.88 -3.23 0.79
C MET A 118 -0.43 -3.28 0.03
N ALA A 119 -1.25 -4.26 0.34
CA ALA A 119 -2.48 -4.49 -0.39
C ALA A 119 -3.59 -5.05 0.48
N LEU A 120 -4.82 -4.67 0.15
CA LEU A 120 -6.04 -5.17 0.76
C LEU A 120 -6.95 -5.77 -0.30
N SER A 121 -7.53 -6.92 -0.01
CA SER A 121 -8.67 -7.42 -0.76
C SER A 121 -9.97 -6.97 -0.10
N LEU A 122 -11.03 -6.85 -0.87
CA LEU A 122 -12.38 -6.69 -0.31
C LEU A 122 -12.67 -7.88 0.60
N GLY A 123 -12.79 -7.63 1.92
CA GLY A 123 -12.88 -8.66 2.95
C GLY A 123 -11.66 -8.73 3.85
N ASP A 124 -10.82 -7.68 3.83
CA ASP A 124 -9.71 -7.44 4.78
C ASP A 124 -8.58 -8.49 4.76
N SER A 125 -8.43 -9.23 3.64
CA SER A 125 -7.22 -10.05 3.50
C SER A 125 -6.06 -9.14 3.11
N GLU A 126 -5.04 -9.13 3.93
CA GLU A 126 -3.82 -8.35 3.75
C GLU A 126 -2.77 -9.10 2.94
N GLY A 127 -1.94 -8.37 2.24
CA GLY A 127 -0.71 -8.87 1.63
C GLY A 127 0.31 -7.75 1.54
N ASP A 128 1.58 -8.11 1.74
CA ASP A 128 2.66 -7.14 1.66
C ASP A 128 3.97 -7.78 1.19
N GLY A 129 4.99 -6.95 1.08
CA GLY A 129 6.29 -7.41 0.66
C GLY A 129 7.15 -6.31 0.06
N THR A 130 8.18 -6.74 -0.65
CA THR A 130 9.07 -5.86 -1.40
C THR A 130 8.90 -6.03 -2.89
N LEU A 131 9.22 -4.98 -3.62
CA LEU A 131 9.20 -4.92 -5.07
C LEU A 131 10.58 -4.47 -5.54
N LEU A 132 11.22 -5.34 -6.31
CA LEU A 132 12.49 -5.08 -6.97
C LEU A 132 12.28 -4.60 -8.42
N PRO A 133 13.29 -4.02 -9.08
CA PRO A 133 13.20 -3.66 -10.48
C PRO A 133 12.66 -4.80 -11.37
N GLU A 134 12.06 -4.44 -12.51
CA GLU A 134 11.47 -5.39 -13.46
C GLU A 134 10.28 -6.18 -12.87
N ARG A 135 9.48 -5.55 -12.00
CA ARG A 135 8.24 -6.10 -11.41
C ARG A 135 8.45 -7.41 -10.64
N ARG A 136 9.60 -7.60 -10.01
CA ARG A 136 9.85 -8.77 -9.17
C ARG A 136 9.31 -8.55 -7.77
N TYR A 137 8.18 -9.15 -7.48
CA TYR A 137 7.55 -9.12 -6.17
C TYR A 137 8.13 -10.23 -5.27
N SER A 138 8.45 -9.86 -4.01
CA SER A 138 8.78 -10.80 -2.95
C SER A 138 7.82 -10.58 -1.79
N MET A 139 7.40 -11.65 -1.14
CA MET A 139 6.57 -11.67 0.07
C MET A 139 7.41 -11.94 1.33
N ASP A 140 8.75 -11.80 1.25
CA ASP A 140 9.64 -12.07 2.39
C ASP A 140 9.65 -10.96 3.44
N TRP A 141 9.11 -9.79 3.10
CA TRP A 141 8.97 -8.67 4.04
C TRP A 141 7.54 -8.64 4.57
N ASP A 142 7.42 -8.60 5.88
CA ASP A 142 6.18 -8.54 6.63
C ASP A 142 6.20 -7.30 7.53
N GLY A 143 5.38 -6.32 7.23
CA GLY A 143 5.34 -5.02 7.90
C GLY A 143 4.18 -4.90 8.87
N ALA A 144 4.39 -4.22 10.00
CA ALA A 144 3.30 -3.83 10.89
C ALA A 144 2.65 -2.53 10.39
N TRP A 145 1.76 -2.64 9.44
CA TRP A 145 0.90 -1.58 8.94
C TRP A 145 -0.57 -1.93 9.24
N TYR A 146 -1.46 -0.99 9.05
CA TYR A 146 -2.88 -1.17 9.35
C TYR A 146 -3.69 -0.86 8.11
N GLY A 147 -4.71 -1.68 7.86
CA GLY A 147 -5.62 -1.46 6.76
C GLY A 147 -6.96 -2.12 7.01
N ALA A 148 -8.01 -1.53 6.43
CA ALA A 148 -9.36 -2.05 6.50
C ALA A 148 -10.13 -1.73 5.22
N THR A 149 -11.15 -2.55 4.94
CA THR A 149 -12.06 -2.34 3.83
C THR A 149 -13.51 -2.34 4.28
N THR A 150 -14.33 -1.51 3.66
CA THR A 150 -15.78 -1.47 3.95
C THR A 150 -16.56 -1.41 2.64
N GLU A 151 -17.64 -2.21 2.55
CA GLU A 151 -18.61 -2.07 1.48
C GLU A 151 -19.46 -0.81 1.69
N THR A 152 -19.53 0.02 0.64
CA THR A 152 -20.31 1.27 0.66
C THR A 152 -21.62 1.12 -0.13
N ASN A 153 -22.43 2.17 -0.16
CA ASN A 153 -23.65 2.16 -0.97
C ASN A 153 -23.37 2.03 -2.46
N ASN A 154 -22.27 2.58 -2.94
CA ASN A 154 -21.91 2.68 -4.36
C ASN A 154 -20.75 1.77 -4.77
N GLY A 155 -20.20 0.96 -3.87
CA GLY A 155 -19.05 0.11 -4.13
C GLY A 155 -18.37 -0.32 -2.85
N TRP A 156 -17.10 0.04 -2.68
CA TRP A 156 -16.33 -0.23 -1.47
C TRP A 156 -15.21 0.77 -1.29
N SER A 157 -14.69 0.85 -0.08
CA SER A 157 -13.60 1.74 0.26
C SER A 157 -12.51 1.01 1.04
N ALA A 158 -11.33 1.57 1.06
CA ALA A 158 -10.20 1.06 1.81
C ALA A 158 -9.41 2.21 2.44
N GLU A 159 -8.86 1.94 3.60
CA GLU A 159 -7.96 2.81 4.32
C GLU A 159 -6.69 2.08 4.71
N PHE A 160 -5.58 2.80 4.70
CA PHE A 160 -4.26 2.32 5.08
C PHE A 160 -3.59 3.33 5.99
N TYR A 161 -2.96 2.85 7.05
CA TYR A 161 -1.95 3.57 7.81
C TYR A 161 -0.64 2.81 7.77
N ILE A 162 0.39 3.44 7.22
CA ILE A 162 1.70 2.85 6.96
C ILE A 162 2.75 3.61 7.78
N PRO A 163 3.17 3.07 8.95
CA PRO A 163 4.19 3.72 9.77
C PRO A 163 5.52 3.78 9.03
N TRP A 164 6.17 4.94 9.03
CA TRP A 164 7.49 5.12 8.40
C TRP A 164 8.55 4.17 8.94
N SER A 165 8.40 3.77 10.16
CA SER A 165 9.27 2.85 10.86
C SER A 165 9.39 1.47 10.26
N GLN A 166 8.34 1.03 9.57
CA GLN A 166 8.32 -0.29 8.98
C GLN A 166 9.21 -0.40 7.74
N MET A 167 9.60 0.73 7.16
CA MET A 167 10.33 0.78 5.91
C MET A 167 11.73 1.37 6.09
N ALA A 168 12.71 0.80 5.40
CA ALA A 168 14.03 1.41 5.31
C ALA A 168 13.95 2.72 4.50
N MET A 169 14.51 3.77 5.05
CA MET A 169 14.58 5.08 4.41
C MET A 169 15.99 5.66 4.52
N PRO A 170 16.54 6.28 3.48
CA PRO A 170 17.83 6.97 3.56
C PRO A 170 17.79 8.08 4.61
N LYS A 171 18.89 8.27 5.35
CA LYS A 171 19.04 9.44 6.22
C LYS A 171 19.07 10.70 5.35
N LYS A 172 18.08 11.55 5.51
CA LYS A 172 17.97 12.82 4.80
C LYS A 172 17.27 13.83 5.70
N THR A 173 17.79 15.03 5.76
CA THR A 173 17.15 16.17 6.41
C THR A 173 16.41 17.01 5.37
N GLY A 174 15.27 17.60 5.75
CA GLY A 174 14.44 18.41 4.86
C GLY A 174 13.58 17.60 3.88
N ASP A 175 13.33 18.17 2.73
CA ASP A 175 12.43 17.61 1.72
C ASP A 175 12.85 16.22 1.25
N ARG A 176 11.90 15.31 1.25
CA ARG A 176 12.06 13.92 0.85
C ARG A 176 11.18 13.61 -0.35
N ILE A 177 11.74 12.93 -1.33
CA ILE A 177 10.97 12.37 -2.43
C ILE A 177 10.68 10.89 -2.11
N ILE A 178 9.43 10.54 -2.11
CA ILE A 178 8.92 9.17 -2.01
C ILE A 178 8.10 8.92 -3.26
N ASN A 179 8.44 7.87 -4.02
CA ASN A 179 7.70 7.58 -5.24
C ASN A 179 6.55 6.61 -4.92
N ILE A 180 5.35 6.93 -5.41
CA ILE A 180 4.10 6.20 -5.12
C ILE A 180 3.55 5.55 -6.39
N TYR A 181 3.05 4.33 -6.24
CA TYR A 181 2.28 3.62 -7.24
C TYR A 181 1.08 2.96 -6.57
N THR A 182 -0.11 3.09 -7.18
CA THR A 182 -1.33 2.48 -6.65
C THR A 182 -2.02 1.66 -7.73
N THR A 183 -2.65 0.55 -7.31
CA THR A 183 -3.42 -0.30 -8.20
C THR A 183 -4.79 -0.61 -7.63
N ARG A 184 -5.75 -0.86 -8.51
CA ARG A 184 -7.06 -1.43 -8.21
C ARG A 184 -7.30 -2.62 -9.14
N ARG A 185 -7.56 -3.78 -8.58
CA ARG A 185 -8.06 -4.95 -9.31
C ARG A 185 -9.57 -4.95 -9.29
N VAL A 186 -10.18 -4.99 -10.46
CA VAL A 186 -11.63 -5.17 -10.63
C VAL A 186 -11.88 -6.59 -11.12
N ALA A 187 -12.14 -7.50 -10.18
CA ALA A 187 -12.06 -8.93 -10.43
C ALA A 187 -13.06 -9.45 -11.47
N HIS A 188 -14.30 -8.93 -11.47
CA HIS A 188 -15.33 -9.37 -12.44
C HIS A 188 -15.05 -8.93 -13.88
N LEU A 189 -14.21 -7.91 -14.07
CA LEU A 189 -13.74 -7.47 -15.39
C LEU A 189 -12.41 -8.11 -15.78
N GLU A 190 -11.73 -8.75 -14.83
CA GLU A 190 -10.34 -9.19 -14.96
C GLU A 190 -9.37 -8.06 -15.31
N GLU A 191 -9.68 -6.82 -14.87
CA GLU A 191 -8.90 -5.63 -15.14
C GLU A 191 -8.05 -5.20 -13.95
N ASP A 192 -6.84 -4.71 -14.22
CA ASP A 192 -6.05 -3.94 -13.27
C ASP A 192 -5.96 -2.48 -13.75
N TRP A 193 -6.24 -1.57 -12.85
CA TRP A 193 -6.15 -0.14 -13.06
C TRP A 193 -5.03 0.42 -12.18
N SER A 194 -4.27 1.38 -12.68
CA SER A 194 -3.17 1.94 -11.88
C SER A 194 -2.97 3.43 -12.07
N TRP A 195 -2.33 4.02 -11.09
CA TRP A 195 -1.76 5.35 -11.12
C TRP A 195 -0.37 5.36 -10.45
N PRO A 196 0.65 5.90 -11.16
CA PRO A 196 0.64 6.24 -12.59
C PRO A 196 0.28 5.05 -13.48
N ALA A 197 -0.11 5.33 -14.72
CA ALA A 197 -0.56 4.32 -15.68
C ALA A 197 0.63 3.53 -16.24
N LEU A 198 0.98 2.41 -15.61
CA LEU A 198 2.15 1.59 -15.94
C LEU A 198 1.74 0.18 -16.35
N PRO A 199 1.35 -0.06 -17.61
CA PRO A 199 1.02 -1.38 -18.10
C PRO A 199 2.24 -2.31 -18.15
N ASP A 200 1.99 -3.62 -18.26
CA ASP A 200 3.04 -4.64 -18.27
C ASP A 200 3.97 -4.57 -19.48
N SER A 201 3.52 -3.95 -20.58
CA SER A 201 4.33 -3.70 -21.77
C SER A 201 5.47 -2.69 -21.56
N ILE A 202 5.44 -1.90 -20.49
CA ILE A 202 6.50 -0.94 -20.17
C ILE A 202 7.57 -1.66 -19.33
N PRO A 203 8.82 -1.79 -19.84
CA PRO A 203 9.89 -2.48 -19.11
C PRO A 203 10.31 -1.74 -17.84
N GLN A 204 10.40 -0.40 -17.91
CA GLN A 204 10.70 0.42 -16.74
C GLN A 204 9.50 0.43 -15.81
N PHE A 205 9.71 0.23 -14.52
CA PHE A 205 8.62 0.20 -13.57
C PHE A 205 8.85 1.14 -12.37
N LEU A 206 9.77 0.79 -11.47
CA LEU A 206 10.00 1.58 -10.25
C LEU A 206 10.37 3.04 -10.55
N SER A 207 11.17 3.27 -11.59
CA SER A 207 11.61 4.61 -12.00
C SER A 207 10.49 5.50 -12.55
N LEU A 208 9.33 4.91 -12.85
CA LEU A 208 8.15 5.60 -13.35
C LEU A 208 7.05 5.78 -12.29
N PHE A 209 7.29 5.40 -11.05
CA PHE A 209 6.40 5.73 -9.95
C PHE A 209 6.26 7.24 -9.81
N GLN A 210 5.11 7.70 -9.35
CA GLN A 210 4.83 9.11 -9.16
C GLN A 210 5.71 9.69 -8.05
N PRO A 211 6.61 10.63 -8.33
CA PRO A 211 7.36 11.31 -7.30
C PRO A 211 6.43 12.22 -6.49
N THR A 212 6.48 12.05 -5.18
CA THR A 212 5.78 12.88 -4.21
C THR A 212 6.78 13.49 -3.26
N LYS A 213 6.51 14.74 -2.87
CA LYS A 213 7.35 15.48 -1.93
C LYS A 213 6.69 15.49 -0.56
N MET A 214 7.48 15.15 0.44
CA MET A 214 7.11 15.16 1.85
C MET A 214 8.20 15.86 2.65
N ASN A 215 7.80 16.79 3.52
CA ASN A 215 8.73 17.58 4.33
C ASN A 215 8.82 16.95 5.72
N ASP A 216 9.99 17.08 6.38
CA ASP A 216 10.18 16.75 7.79
C ASP A 216 9.66 15.37 8.25
N VAL A 217 9.75 14.37 7.40
CA VAL A 217 9.52 12.98 7.80
C VAL A 217 10.60 12.58 8.81
N ASN A 218 10.22 12.51 10.07
CA ASN A 218 11.15 12.23 11.16
C ASN A 218 11.17 10.72 11.45
N LEU A 219 12.29 10.08 11.08
CA LEU A 219 12.52 8.68 11.38
C LEU A 219 13.03 8.56 12.82
N LYS A 220 12.10 8.46 13.77
CA LYS A 220 12.46 8.16 15.16
C LYS A 220 13.09 6.76 15.23
N GLN A 221 14.05 6.59 16.15
CA GLN A 221 14.50 5.24 16.51
C GLN A 221 13.30 4.44 17.00
N GLN A 222 13.19 3.22 16.53
CA GLN A 222 12.07 2.38 16.91
C GLN A 222 12.53 1.06 17.49
N TRP A 223 11.79 0.65 18.47
CA TRP A 223 11.84 -0.69 19.02
C TRP A 223 10.42 -1.26 19.03
N SER A 224 10.29 -2.53 18.75
CA SER A 224 9.03 -3.26 18.78
C SER A 224 9.24 -4.53 19.59
N ILE A 225 8.27 -4.85 20.43
CA ILE A 225 8.24 -6.09 21.20
C ILE A 225 6.96 -6.84 20.81
N PHE A 226 7.11 -8.05 20.34
CA PHE A 226 5.99 -8.93 19.99
C PHE A 226 5.97 -10.09 20.99
N PRO A 227 5.20 -9.98 22.08
CA PRO A 227 5.03 -11.10 23.00
C PRO A 227 4.16 -12.19 22.36
N TYR A 228 4.54 -13.43 22.51
CA TYR A 228 3.74 -14.57 22.08
C TYR A 228 3.59 -15.58 23.20
N MET A 229 2.49 -16.31 23.17
CA MET A 229 2.22 -17.43 24.05
C MET A 229 1.51 -18.51 23.23
N SER A 230 2.01 -19.72 23.30
CA SER A 230 1.34 -20.89 22.74
C SER A 230 1.08 -21.93 23.81
N VAL A 231 -0.07 -22.58 23.72
CA VAL A 231 -0.44 -23.73 24.56
C VAL A 231 -0.71 -24.89 23.63
N THR A 232 0.11 -25.92 23.72
CA THR A 232 -0.08 -27.18 22.98
C THR A 232 -0.48 -28.27 23.94
N ARG A 233 -1.60 -28.94 23.67
CA ARG A 233 -2.01 -30.11 24.44
C ARG A 233 -1.91 -31.36 23.58
N ASP A 234 -1.02 -32.27 23.98
CA ASP A 234 -1.01 -33.60 23.43
C ASP A 234 -2.13 -34.44 24.10
N ARG A 235 -3.05 -34.95 23.25
CA ARG A 235 -4.19 -35.76 23.73
C ARG A 235 -3.87 -37.23 23.88
N ILE A 236 -2.71 -37.64 23.40
CA ILE A 236 -2.26 -39.05 23.48
C ILE A 236 -1.55 -39.26 24.83
N ASP A 237 -0.66 -38.33 25.15
CA ASP A 237 0.16 -38.44 26.40
C ASP A 237 -0.38 -37.56 27.54
N ASP A 238 -1.51 -36.85 27.30
CA ASP A 238 -2.17 -35.91 28.23
C ASP A 238 -1.23 -34.84 28.79
N GLU A 239 -0.22 -34.48 28.02
CA GLU A 239 0.74 -33.44 28.38
C GLU A 239 0.29 -32.08 27.81
N THR A 240 0.50 -31.03 28.61
CA THR A 240 0.27 -29.66 28.20
C THR A 240 1.60 -28.91 28.19
N ASP A 241 2.02 -28.47 27.05
CA ASP A 241 3.21 -27.63 26.89
C ASP A 241 2.79 -26.16 26.76
N LEU A 242 3.38 -25.32 27.60
CA LEU A 242 3.19 -23.86 27.58
C LEU A 242 4.49 -23.21 27.14
N GLN A 243 4.46 -22.56 26.01
CA GLN A 243 5.58 -21.77 25.51
C GLN A 243 5.21 -20.28 25.50
N ALA A 244 6.07 -19.45 26.06
CA ALA A 244 5.94 -18.01 26.02
C ALA A 244 7.30 -17.40 25.67
N GLY A 245 7.26 -16.37 24.83
CA GLY A 245 8.44 -15.64 24.41
C GLY A 245 8.09 -14.23 23.97
N ALA A 246 9.08 -13.49 23.56
CA ALA A 246 8.88 -12.19 22.93
C ALA A 246 10.00 -11.95 21.91
N ASP A 247 9.63 -11.52 20.74
CA ASP A 247 10.58 -11.05 19.73
C ASP A 247 10.83 -9.57 19.96
N PHE A 248 12.09 -9.19 20.00
CA PHE A 248 12.53 -7.82 20.19
C PHE A 248 13.23 -7.32 18.93
N PHE A 249 12.67 -6.29 18.32
CA PHE A 249 13.25 -5.63 17.16
C PHE A 249 13.67 -4.23 17.57
N TRP A 250 14.93 -3.91 17.38
CA TRP A 250 15.46 -2.58 17.57
C TRP A 250 16.13 -2.09 16.30
N ARG A 251 15.65 -0.96 15.79
CA ARG A 251 16.22 -0.27 14.65
C ARG A 251 16.84 1.05 15.11
N PRO A 252 18.12 1.05 15.52
CA PRO A 252 18.80 2.25 15.99
C PRO A 252 19.03 3.28 14.88
N SER A 253 18.97 2.84 13.63
CA SER A 253 19.05 3.70 12.44
C SER A 253 18.39 3.02 11.25
N THR A 254 18.08 3.78 10.21
CA THR A 254 17.50 3.27 8.96
C THR A 254 18.39 2.24 8.23
N ASN A 255 19.66 2.11 8.63
CA ASN A 255 20.65 1.23 8.00
C ASN A 255 21.10 0.07 8.90
N ALA A 256 20.57 -0.04 10.12
CA ALA A 256 20.91 -1.12 11.06
C ALA A 256 19.66 -1.63 11.77
N GLN A 257 19.48 -2.93 11.76
CA GLN A 257 18.44 -3.64 12.50
C GLN A 257 19.10 -4.73 13.35
N ILE A 258 18.64 -4.86 14.61
CA ILE A 258 19.01 -5.94 15.51
C ILE A 258 17.75 -6.75 15.78
N THR A 259 17.81 -8.03 15.50
CA THR A 259 16.74 -8.99 15.71
C THR A 259 17.17 -9.99 16.79
#